data_1b09195f27ccaa99d52dea16b03754de
#
_entry.id   1b09195f27ccaa99d52dea16b03754de
#
_cell.length_a   1.000
_cell.length_b   1.000
_cell.length_c   1.000
_cell.angle_alpha   90.00
_cell.angle_beta   90.00
_cell.angle_gamma   90.00
#
_symmetry.space_group_name_H-M   'P 1'
#
loop_
_entity.id
_entity.type
_entity.pdbx_description
1 polymer ?
#
loop_
_entity_poly.entity_id
_entity_poly.type
_entity_poly.pdbx_seq_one_letter_code
_entity_poly.pdbx_strand_id
1 'polypeptide(L)'
;ISMFYSFLTIPRFYAPRWYHEGIASYVDTWMSGGRGNAIGNYDEMFFRTKVIEDAEIYSAQGLESEGINSDFQGVTNSYLYGTRFMGYLANQYGPDKIIKWVKREDNSRAFFSKQFKQVFGFSIDKGWSDWLAFEKLFQQENIALIKENTITQATPITEKILGSVSYAHFDKKRNKIYVAINYPGKVPFLAAINLANGDIEHLADVKGAA
;
A
#
# COMPACT_ATOMS: atom_id res chain seq x y z
N ILE A 1 -16.39 -30.44 5.56
CA ILE A 1 -17.42 -29.41 5.27
C ILE A 1 -16.76 -28.05 5.04
N SER A 2 -15.84 -27.61 5.89
CA SER A 2 -15.17 -26.30 5.76
C SER A 2 -14.39 -26.13 4.44
N MET A 3 -13.62 -27.14 4.05
CA MET A 3 -12.83 -27.12 2.81
C MET A 3 -13.71 -27.08 1.55
N PHE A 4 -14.81 -27.81 1.56
CA PHE A 4 -15.78 -27.83 0.47
C PHE A 4 -16.55 -26.51 0.35
N TYR A 5 -16.90 -25.92 1.50
CA TYR A 5 -17.53 -24.61 1.57
C TYR A 5 -16.60 -23.51 1.04
N SER A 6 -15.34 -23.50 1.46
CA SER A 6 -14.34 -22.57 0.94
C SER A 6 -14.14 -22.70 -0.56
N PHE A 7 -14.14 -23.93 -1.07
CA PHE A 7 -14.07 -24.22 -2.51
C PHE A 7 -15.22 -23.57 -3.28
N LEU A 8 -16.43 -23.62 -2.73
CA LEU A 8 -17.62 -23.07 -3.39
C LEU A 8 -17.75 -21.54 -3.25
N THR A 9 -17.23 -20.97 -2.16
CA THR A 9 -17.43 -19.56 -1.83
C THR A 9 -16.26 -18.66 -2.24
N ILE A 10 -15.03 -19.21 -2.38
CA ILE A 10 -13.89 -18.45 -2.85
C ILE A 10 -14.01 -18.21 -4.37
N PRO A 11 -13.96 -16.97 -4.83
CA PRO A 11 -14.16 -16.66 -6.26
C PRO A 11 -13.10 -17.31 -7.17
N ARG A 12 -11.89 -17.48 -6.67
CA ARG A 12 -10.76 -18.06 -7.41
C ARG A 12 -9.85 -18.88 -6.52
N PHE A 13 -9.30 -19.98 -7.06
CA PHE A 13 -8.34 -20.82 -6.38
C PHE A 13 -6.95 -20.20 -6.35
N TYR A 14 -6.25 -20.46 -5.25
CA TYR A 14 -4.86 -20.00 -5.01
C TYR A 14 -4.67 -18.53 -5.32
N ALA A 15 -5.68 -17.72 -5.03
CA ALA A 15 -5.59 -16.29 -5.19
C ALA A 15 -4.78 -15.70 -4.03
N PRO A 16 -3.76 -14.89 -4.32
CA PRO A 16 -2.94 -14.24 -3.31
C PRO A 16 -3.71 -13.17 -2.56
N ARG A 17 -3.19 -12.78 -1.39
CA ARG A 17 -3.84 -11.77 -0.56
C ARG A 17 -4.03 -10.44 -1.30
N TRP A 18 -3.02 -9.98 -2.02
CA TRP A 18 -3.11 -8.73 -2.78
C TRP A 18 -4.25 -8.73 -3.82
N TYR A 19 -4.60 -9.90 -4.35
CA TYR A 19 -5.75 -10.02 -5.26
C TYR A 19 -7.07 -9.74 -4.53
N HIS A 20 -7.28 -10.34 -3.35
CA HIS A 20 -8.50 -10.15 -2.59
C HIS A 20 -8.62 -8.73 -2.03
N GLU A 21 -7.58 -8.24 -1.40
CA GLU A 21 -7.55 -6.90 -0.80
C GLU A 21 -7.59 -5.80 -1.87
N GLY A 22 -6.88 -6.01 -2.99
CA GLY A 22 -6.88 -5.07 -4.10
C GLY A 22 -8.25 -4.92 -4.76
N ILE A 23 -8.95 -6.05 -4.99
CA ILE A 23 -10.32 -6.01 -5.53
C ILE A 23 -11.28 -5.37 -4.55
N ALA A 24 -11.21 -5.76 -3.26
CA ALA A 24 -12.08 -5.20 -2.24
C ALA A 24 -11.94 -3.67 -2.16
N SER A 25 -10.70 -3.18 -2.06
CA SER A 25 -10.41 -1.74 -1.99
C SER A 25 -10.78 -0.99 -3.27
N TYR A 26 -10.57 -1.60 -4.44
CA TYR A 26 -10.96 -1.01 -5.72
C TYR A 26 -12.48 -0.85 -5.83
N VAL A 27 -13.23 -1.91 -5.52
CA VAL A 27 -14.70 -1.91 -5.58
C VAL A 27 -15.29 -0.98 -4.52
N ASP A 28 -14.76 -1.00 -3.29
CA ASP A 28 -15.17 -0.10 -2.21
C ASP A 28 -15.02 1.37 -2.62
N THR A 29 -13.88 1.73 -3.20
CA THR A 29 -13.63 3.09 -3.71
C THR A 29 -14.64 3.48 -4.79
N TRP A 30 -14.96 2.58 -5.69
CA TRP A 30 -15.94 2.82 -6.75
C TRP A 30 -17.36 2.96 -6.19
N MET A 31 -17.78 2.07 -5.30
CA MET A 31 -19.11 2.08 -4.68
C MET A 31 -19.34 3.28 -3.75
N SER A 32 -18.28 3.79 -3.13
CA SER A 32 -18.33 4.97 -2.26
C SER A 32 -18.28 6.31 -3.02
N GLY A 33 -18.41 6.30 -4.34
CA GLY A 33 -18.37 7.51 -5.17
C GLY A 33 -16.97 8.14 -5.24
N GLY A 34 -15.93 7.31 -5.23
CA GLY A 34 -14.54 7.75 -5.34
C GLY A 34 -13.89 8.12 -4.01
N ARG A 35 -14.46 7.69 -2.89
CA ARG A 35 -13.90 7.87 -1.55
C ARG A 35 -13.27 6.57 -1.08
N GLY A 36 -11.96 6.39 -1.29
CA GLY A 36 -11.27 5.18 -0.88
C GLY A 36 -9.83 5.12 -1.36
N ASN A 37 -9.16 4.01 -1.07
CA ASN A 37 -7.73 3.87 -1.25
C ASN A 37 -7.29 3.83 -2.73
N ALA A 38 -8.19 3.45 -3.67
CA ALA A 38 -7.81 3.36 -5.08
C ALA A 38 -7.39 4.70 -5.71
N ILE A 39 -7.82 5.81 -5.13
CA ILE A 39 -7.43 7.17 -5.50
C ILE A 39 -6.90 7.96 -4.30
N GLY A 40 -6.37 7.24 -3.31
CA GLY A 40 -5.85 7.81 -2.06
C GLY A 40 -4.50 8.49 -2.25
N ASN A 41 -4.33 9.66 -1.62
CA ASN A 41 -3.07 10.40 -1.62
C ASN A 41 -1.92 9.61 -0.97
N TYR A 42 -2.24 8.70 -0.03
CA TYR A 42 -1.24 7.89 0.65
C TYR A 42 -0.57 6.89 -0.30
N ASP A 43 -1.36 6.19 -1.11
CA ASP A 43 -0.87 5.22 -2.09
C ASP A 43 0.02 5.93 -3.12
N GLU A 44 -0.42 7.10 -3.57
CA GLU A 44 0.33 7.95 -4.48
C GLU A 44 1.68 8.37 -3.89
N MET A 45 1.67 8.84 -2.64
CA MET A 45 2.89 9.22 -1.92
C MET A 45 3.84 8.03 -1.76
N PHE A 46 3.32 6.84 -1.43
CA PHE A 46 4.11 5.64 -1.22
C PHE A 46 4.91 5.25 -2.48
N PHE A 47 4.24 5.11 -3.62
CA PHE A 47 4.91 4.75 -4.88
C PHE A 47 5.82 5.85 -5.40
N ARG A 48 5.46 7.13 -5.20
CA ARG A 48 6.32 8.26 -5.52
C ARG A 48 7.61 8.25 -4.71
N THR A 49 7.53 7.97 -3.42
CA THR A 49 8.71 7.83 -2.55
C THR A 49 9.61 6.70 -3.01
N LYS A 50 9.05 5.53 -3.35
CA LYS A 50 9.81 4.42 -3.92
C LYS A 50 10.58 4.82 -5.18
N VAL A 51 9.99 5.63 -6.06
CA VAL A 51 10.64 6.10 -7.28
C VAL A 51 11.71 7.17 -6.99
N ILE A 52 11.47 8.07 -6.03
CA ILE A 52 12.45 9.09 -5.63
C ILE A 52 13.71 8.45 -5.03
N GLU A 53 13.52 7.41 -4.21
CA GLU A 53 14.60 6.74 -3.49
C GLU A 53 15.23 5.58 -4.28
N ASP A 54 14.78 5.36 -5.52
CA ASP A 54 15.13 4.19 -6.35
C ASP A 54 14.98 2.86 -5.58
N ALA A 55 13.97 2.81 -4.72
CA ALA A 55 13.70 1.66 -3.88
C ALA A 55 12.91 0.60 -4.66
N GLU A 56 13.16 -0.67 -4.34
CA GLU A 56 12.49 -1.79 -4.99
C GLU A 56 10.99 -1.72 -4.81
N ILE A 57 10.26 -1.87 -5.91
CA ILE A 57 8.81 -2.11 -5.93
C ILE A 57 8.61 -3.62 -6.13
N TYR A 58 7.92 -4.26 -5.20
CA TYR A 58 7.84 -5.71 -5.16
C TYR A 58 7.14 -6.34 -6.38
N SER A 59 7.62 -7.52 -6.76
CA SER A 59 6.89 -8.38 -7.69
C SER A 59 5.63 -8.95 -7.04
N ALA A 60 4.69 -9.46 -7.85
CA ALA A 60 3.49 -10.11 -7.34
C ALA A 60 3.82 -11.28 -6.40
N GLN A 61 4.90 -12.02 -6.67
CA GLN A 61 5.38 -13.12 -5.83
C GLN A 61 6.08 -12.61 -4.57
N GLY A 62 6.80 -11.50 -4.64
CA GLY A 62 7.46 -10.89 -3.48
C GLY A 62 6.47 -10.46 -2.40
N LEU A 63 5.26 -10.08 -2.77
CA LEU A 63 4.20 -9.74 -1.83
C LEU A 63 3.67 -10.95 -1.03
N GLU A 64 3.80 -12.17 -1.53
CA GLU A 64 3.36 -13.38 -0.82
C GLU A 64 4.25 -13.70 0.39
N SER A 65 5.46 -13.17 0.44
CA SER A 65 6.35 -13.28 1.60
C SER A 65 6.12 -12.18 2.64
N GLU A 66 5.07 -11.40 2.49
CA GLU A 66 4.64 -10.36 3.42
C GLU A 66 4.49 -10.93 4.84
N GLY A 67 5.18 -10.35 5.80
CA GLY A 67 5.20 -10.82 7.19
C GLY A 67 6.39 -11.73 7.55
N ILE A 68 7.20 -12.16 6.59
CA ILE A 68 8.44 -12.90 6.85
C ILE A 68 9.61 -11.94 7.08
N ASN A 69 9.53 -10.73 6.55
CA ASN A 69 10.58 -9.74 6.60
C ASN A 69 10.21 -8.47 7.38
N SER A 70 11.23 -7.79 7.80
CA SER A 70 11.32 -6.50 8.46
C SER A 70 10.67 -5.31 7.74
N ASP A 71 9.73 -5.52 6.83
CA ASP A 71 8.99 -4.43 6.24
C ASP A 71 7.97 -3.89 7.26
N PHE A 72 8.11 -2.65 7.64
CA PHE A 72 7.23 -1.95 8.58
C PHE A 72 5.76 -1.95 8.17
N GLN A 73 5.47 -2.23 6.91
CA GLN A 73 4.14 -2.15 6.33
C GLN A 73 3.63 -3.51 5.84
N GLY A 74 4.17 -4.60 6.33
CA GLY A 74 3.89 -5.94 5.88
C GLY A 74 2.42 -6.23 5.57
N VAL A 75 1.49 -5.86 6.45
CA VAL A 75 0.05 -6.09 6.24
C VAL A 75 -0.57 -5.15 5.22
N THR A 76 -0.05 -3.93 5.06
CA THR A 76 -0.63 -2.90 4.19
C THR A 76 -0.22 -3.04 2.73
N ASN A 77 0.89 -3.71 2.44
CA ASN A 77 1.41 -3.88 1.09
C ASN A 77 0.40 -4.57 0.15
N SER A 78 -0.29 -5.59 0.62
CA SER A 78 -1.32 -6.26 -0.18
C SER A 78 -2.43 -5.32 -0.62
N TYR A 79 -2.86 -4.39 0.24
CA TYR A 79 -3.84 -3.36 -0.10
C TYR A 79 -3.27 -2.37 -1.11
N LEU A 80 -2.10 -1.78 -0.81
CA LEU A 80 -1.47 -0.75 -1.65
C LEU A 80 -1.21 -1.25 -3.07
N TYR A 81 -0.47 -2.34 -3.18
CA TYR A 81 -0.09 -2.90 -4.48
C TYR A 81 -1.28 -3.48 -5.23
N GLY A 82 -2.13 -4.23 -4.53
CA GLY A 82 -3.31 -4.83 -5.13
C GLY A 82 -4.26 -3.78 -5.70
N THR A 83 -4.59 -2.76 -4.91
CA THR A 83 -5.47 -1.67 -5.33
C THR A 83 -4.88 -0.88 -6.50
N ARG A 84 -3.58 -0.57 -6.43
CA ARG A 84 -2.88 0.17 -7.49
C ARG A 84 -2.82 -0.61 -8.79
N PHE A 85 -2.55 -1.91 -8.71
CA PHE A 85 -2.59 -2.80 -9.88
C PHE A 85 -3.99 -2.90 -10.49
N MET A 86 -5.06 -3.02 -9.67
CA MET A 86 -6.44 -3.00 -10.15
C MET A 86 -6.78 -1.68 -10.84
N GLY A 87 -6.36 -0.56 -10.26
CA GLY A 87 -6.52 0.77 -10.85
C GLY A 87 -5.84 0.88 -12.22
N TYR A 88 -4.60 0.40 -12.32
CA TYR A 88 -3.87 0.33 -13.59
C TYR A 88 -4.62 -0.50 -14.64
N LEU A 89 -5.03 -1.71 -14.27
CA LEU A 89 -5.76 -2.59 -15.19
C LEU A 89 -7.08 -1.98 -15.65
N ALA A 90 -7.82 -1.34 -14.73
CA ALA A 90 -9.07 -0.66 -15.06
C ALA A 90 -8.86 0.50 -16.03
N ASN A 91 -7.81 1.29 -15.79
CA ASN A 91 -7.47 2.43 -16.65
C ASN A 91 -7.02 2.00 -18.05
N GLN A 92 -6.20 0.95 -18.15
CA GLN A 92 -5.65 0.49 -19.43
C GLN A 92 -6.60 -0.37 -20.24
N TYR A 93 -7.42 -1.18 -19.59
CA TYR A 93 -8.20 -2.23 -20.24
C TYR A 93 -9.72 -2.12 -20.00
N GLY A 94 -10.13 -1.18 -19.17
CA GLY A 94 -11.52 -0.97 -18.77
C GLY A 94 -11.94 -1.75 -17.52
N PRO A 95 -12.82 -1.18 -16.68
CA PRO A 95 -13.26 -1.78 -15.41
C PRO A 95 -14.03 -3.10 -15.64
N ASP A 96 -14.71 -3.27 -16.77
CA ASP A 96 -15.45 -4.49 -17.09
C ASP A 96 -14.55 -5.73 -17.13
N LYS A 97 -13.26 -5.57 -17.50
CA LYS A 97 -12.32 -6.69 -17.49
C LYS A 97 -11.96 -7.13 -16.07
N ILE A 98 -11.90 -6.21 -15.12
CA ILE A 98 -11.75 -6.56 -13.70
C ILE A 98 -12.94 -7.40 -13.26
N ILE A 99 -14.15 -6.95 -13.54
CA ILE A 99 -15.38 -7.69 -13.20
C ILE A 99 -15.36 -9.10 -13.82
N LYS A 100 -15.03 -9.22 -15.10
CA LYS A 100 -14.91 -10.52 -15.79
C LYS A 100 -13.81 -11.42 -15.19
N TRP A 101 -12.74 -10.84 -14.68
CA TRP A 101 -11.69 -11.61 -14.03
C TRP A 101 -12.14 -12.17 -12.67
N VAL A 102 -12.89 -11.39 -11.90
CA VAL A 102 -13.37 -11.76 -10.56
C VAL A 102 -14.59 -12.68 -10.63
N LYS A 103 -15.55 -12.33 -11.47
CA LYS A 103 -16.83 -13.03 -11.59
C LYS A 103 -16.65 -14.50 -11.97
N ARG A 104 -17.46 -15.39 -11.36
CA ARG A 104 -17.56 -16.80 -11.74
C ARG A 104 -18.76 -16.97 -12.65
N GLU A 105 -18.51 -17.54 -13.81
CA GLU A 105 -19.49 -17.92 -14.81
C GLU A 105 -19.14 -19.34 -15.32
N ASP A 106 -20.05 -19.99 -16.03
CA ASP A 106 -19.89 -21.37 -16.50
C ASP A 106 -18.58 -21.59 -17.27
N ASN A 107 -18.14 -20.59 -18.04
CA ASN A 107 -16.92 -20.67 -18.86
C ASN A 107 -15.68 -20.09 -18.16
N SER A 108 -15.76 -19.67 -16.90
CA SER A 108 -14.65 -19.07 -16.21
C SER A 108 -13.68 -20.13 -15.64
N ARG A 109 -12.38 -19.80 -15.60
CA ARG A 109 -11.34 -20.68 -15.05
C ARG A 109 -11.35 -20.63 -13.53
N ALA A 110 -11.10 -21.76 -12.87
CA ALA A 110 -11.06 -21.84 -11.42
C ALA A 110 -9.86 -21.09 -10.81
N PHE A 111 -8.68 -21.13 -11.46
CA PHE A 111 -7.47 -20.46 -10.97
C PHE A 111 -7.44 -18.99 -11.39
N PHE A 112 -7.12 -18.09 -10.46
CA PHE A 112 -7.12 -16.65 -10.70
C PHE A 112 -6.17 -16.23 -11.84
N SER A 113 -4.99 -16.82 -11.92
CA SER A 113 -4.00 -16.54 -12.97
C SER A 113 -4.43 -17.03 -14.35
N LYS A 114 -5.09 -18.20 -14.41
CA LYS A 114 -5.64 -18.73 -15.67
C LYS A 114 -6.81 -17.89 -16.17
N GLN A 115 -7.67 -17.44 -15.24
CA GLN A 115 -8.77 -16.54 -15.58
C GLN A 115 -8.24 -15.17 -16.02
N PHE A 116 -7.22 -14.65 -15.36
CA PHE A 116 -6.55 -13.42 -15.78
C PHE A 116 -6.09 -13.52 -17.24
N LYS A 117 -5.33 -14.59 -17.57
CA LYS A 117 -4.85 -14.81 -18.94
C LYS A 117 -5.98 -14.93 -19.95
N GLN A 118 -7.09 -15.55 -19.57
CA GLN A 118 -8.28 -15.65 -20.45
C GLN A 118 -8.92 -14.28 -20.73
N VAL A 119 -8.99 -13.41 -19.71
CA VAL A 119 -9.63 -12.10 -19.82
C VAL A 119 -8.76 -11.04 -20.47
N PHE A 120 -7.47 -11.01 -20.09
CA PHE A 120 -6.53 -9.97 -20.53
C PHE A 120 -5.69 -10.38 -21.74
N GLY A 121 -5.53 -11.68 -22.01
CA GLY A 121 -4.76 -12.21 -23.14
C GLY A 121 -3.27 -12.44 -22.84
N PHE A 122 -2.79 -12.08 -21.65
CA PHE A 122 -1.40 -12.25 -21.21
C PHE A 122 -1.31 -12.77 -19.78
N SER A 123 -0.12 -13.14 -19.32
CA SER A 123 0.09 -13.65 -17.97
C SER A 123 0.04 -12.53 -16.91
N ILE A 124 -0.24 -12.91 -15.68
CA ILE A 124 -0.23 -11.97 -14.55
C ILE A 124 1.15 -11.33 -14.36
N ASP A 125 2.23 -12.12 -14.50
CA ASP A 125 3.60 -11.63 -14.36
C ASP A 125 3.91 -10.55 -15.39
N LYS A 126 3.45 -10.75 -16.65
CA LYS A 126 3.58 -9.72 -17.67
C LYS A 126 2.76 -8.47 -17.31
N GLY A 127 1.51 -8.63 -16.89
CA GLY A 127 0.66 -7.51 -16.49
C GLY A 127 1.25 -6.72 -15.33
N TRP A 128 1.84 -7.42 -14.37
CA TRP A 128 2.51 -6.80 -13.24
C TRP A 128 3.78 -6.05 -13.66
N SER A 129 4.60 -6.66 -14.49
CA SER A 129 5.79 -6.00 -15.05
C SER A 129 5.45 -4.75 -15.87
N ASP A 130 4.40 -4.82 -16.69
CA ASP A 130 3.92 -3.68 -17.47
C ASP A 130 3.42 -2.54 -16.53
N TRP A 131 2.70 -2.91 -15.46
CA TRP A 131 2.29 -1.95 -14.44
C TRP A 131 3.46 -1.29 -13.73
N LEU A 132 4.48 -2.06 -13.32
CA LEU A 132 5.66 -1.49 -12.65
C LEU A 132 6.38 -0.49 -13.55
N ALA A 133 6.52 -0.80 -14.84
CA ALA A 133 7.10 0.13 -15.81
C ALA A 133 6.24 1.40 -15.97
N PHE A 134 4.92 1.24 -16.07
CA PHE A 134 3.98 2.36 -16.11
C PHE A 134 4.06 3.21 -14.84
N GLU A 135 4.04 2.58 -13.66
CA GLU A 135 4.09 3.28 -12.37
C GLU A 135 5.36 4.13 -12.22
N LYS A 136 6.50 3.57 -12.64
CA LYS A 136 7.77 4.31 -12.61
C LYS A 136 7.72 5.57 -13.48
N LEU A 137 7.24 5.46 -14.70
CA LEU A 137 7.09 6.60 -15.61
C LEU A 137 6.09 7.63 -15.09
N PHE A 138 4.93 7.16 -14.65
CA PHE A 138 3.88 8.01 -14.09
C PHE A 138 4.38 8.82 -12.89
N GLN A 139 5.13 8.20 -11.98
CA GLN A 139 5.69 8.91 -10.83
C GLN A 139 6.82 9.87 -11.23
N GLN A 140 7.64 9.53 -12.22
CA GLN A 140 8.66 10.45 -12.75
C GLN A 140 8.03 11.70 -13.35
N GLU A 141 6.95 11.57 -14.11
CA GLU A 141 6.20 12.70 -14.65
C GLU A 141 5.58 13.55 -13.53
N ASN A 142 4.95 12.91 -12.55
CA ASN A 142 4.41 13.60 -11.37
C ASN A 142 5.48 14.38 -10.60
N ILE A 143 6.65 13.78 -10.39
CA ILE A 143 7.77 14.43 -9.71
C ILE A 143 8.26 15.65 -10.50
N ALA A 144 8.32 15.54 -11.83
CA ALA A 144 8.69 16.67 -12.69
C ALA A 144 7.70 17.84 -12.54
N LEU A 145 6.39 17.55 -12.61
CA LEU A 145 5.34 18.57 -12.43
C LEU A 145 5.37 19.21 -11.02
N ILE A 146 5.61 18.41 -9.98
CA ILE A 146 5.74 18.92 -8.61
C ILE A 146 6.92 19.89 -8.50
N LYS A 147 8.05 19.55 -9.14
CA LYS A 147 9.27 20.37 -9.11
C LYS A 147 9.17 21.69 -9.89
N GLU A 148 8.17 21.87 -10.72
CA GLU A 148 7.86 23.17 -11.34
C GLU A 148 7.38 24.21 -10.32
N ASN A 149 6.92 23.76 -9.16
CA ASN A 149 6.48 24.61 -8.07
C ASN A 149 7.58 24.80 -7.03
N THR A 150 7.47 25.88 -6.26
CA THR A 150 8.37 26.10 -5.12
C THR A 150 8.16 24.99 -4.07
N ILE A 151 9.19 24.21 -3.80
CA ILE A 151 9.17 23.15 -2.81
C ILE A 151 9.70 23.69 -1.48
N THR A 152 8.88 23.62 -0.44
CA THR A 152 9.34 23.90 0.92
C THR A 152 10.35 22.85 1.36
N GLN A 153 11.55 23.30 1.70
CA GLN A 153 12.58 22.38 2.19
C GLN A 153 12.22 21.90 3.60
N ALA A 154 12.23 20.57 3.78
CA ALA A 154 12.05 19.96 5.09
C ALA A 154 13.41 19.83 5.79
N THR A 155 13.45 20.17 7.07
CA THR A 155 14.61 19.93 7.92
C THR A 155 14.30 18.73 8.82
N PRO A 156 15.08 17.64 8.76
CA PRO A 156 14.90 16.50 9.65
C PRO A 156 15.07 16.94 11.11
N ILE A 157 14.14 16.54 11.97
CA ILE A 157 14.22 16.80 13.42
C ILE A 157 15.06 15.72 14.09
N THR A 158 15.00 14.50 13.59
CA THR A 158 15.77 13.35 14.10
C THR A 158 16.46 12.64 12.93
N GLU A 159 17.61 12.04 13.19
CA GLU A 159 18.31 11.18 12.23
C GLU A 159 17.83 9.72 12.32
N LYS A 160 17.02 9.40 13.33
CA LYS A 160 16.52 8.05 13.57
C LYS A 160 15.21 7.80 12.84
N ILE A 161 15.10 6.63 12.25
CA ILE A 161 13.84 6.11 11.75
C ILE A 161 12.97 5.75 12.95
N LEU A 162 11.79 6.35 13.05
CA LEU A 162 10.89 6.19 14.22
C LEU A 162 9.79 5.14 14.02
N GLY A 163 9.64 4.60 12.81
CA GLY A 163 8.53 3.73 12.47
C GLY A 163 7.25 4.55 12.20
N SER A 164 6.11 4.07 12.67
CA SER A 164 4.86 4.83 12.59
C SER A 164 4.80 5.88 13.68
N VAL A 165 4.50 7.10 13.30
CA VAL A 165 4.41 8.26 14.22
C VAL A 165 3.02 8.87 14.11
N SER A 166 2.41 9.18 15.25
CA SER A 166 1.12 9.88 15.32
C SER A 166 1.24 11.33 14.85
N TYR A 167 0.10 12.03 14.78
CA TYR A 167 0.12 13.49 14.66
C TYR A 167 0.97 14.10 15.78
N ALA A 168 1.82 15.06 15.41
CA ALA A 168 2.70 15.75 16.33
C ALA A 168 1.98 16.88 17.06
N HIS A 169 2.14 16.95 18.38
CA HIS A 169 1.68 18.06 19.19
C HIS A 169 2.84 18.98 19.57
N PHE A 170 2.81 20.21 19.09
CA PHE A 170 3.91 21.16 19.30
C PHE A 170 3.73 21.99 20.58
N ASP A 171 4.70 21.91 21.50
CA ASP A 171 4.80 22.78 22.67
C ASP A 171 5.86 23.87 22.42
N LYS A 172 5.39 25.05 22.06
CA LYS A 172 6.25 26.19 21.78
C LYS A 172 7.06 26.64 23.00
N LYS A 173 6.51 26.51 24.21
CA LYS A 173 7.19 26.96 25.45
C LYS A 173 8.40 26.11 25.78
N ARG A 174 8.28 24.78 25.55
CA ARG A 174 9.36 23.84 25.84
C ARG A 174 10.22 23.50 24.62
N ASN A 175 9.90 24.04 23.46
CA ASN A 175 10.52 23.70 22.18
C ASN A 175 10.57 22.20 21.92
N LYS A 176 9.46 21.51 22.20
CA LYS A 176 9.31 20.05 22.05
C LYS A 176 8.09 19.71 21.22
N ILE A 177 8.14 18.58 20.55
CA ILE A 177 6.97 17.92 19.97
C ILE A 177 6.68 16.63 20.73
N TYR A 178 5.39 16.34 20.93
CA TYR A 178 4.91 15.10 21.55
C TYR A 178 4.25 14.23 20.50
N VAL A 179 4.65 12.97 20.47
CA VAL A 179 4.17 11.99 19.49
C VAL A 179 4.03 10.61 20.11
N ALA A 180 3.13 9.80 19.60
CA ALA A 180 3.17 8.37 19.85
C ALA A 180 4.02 7.71 18.76
N ILE A 181 4.91 6.82 19.15
CA ILE A 181 5.83 6.09 18.29
C ILE A 181 5.51 4.61 18.37
N ASN A 182 5.34 3.98 17.21
CA ASN A 182 5.19 2.53 17.08
C ASN A 182 6.28 2.01 16.16
N TYR A 183 7.30 1.41 16.76
CA TYR A 183 8.43 0.82 16.05
C TYR A 183 8.36 -0.71 16.15
N PRO A 184 8.54 -1.47 15.07
CA PRO A 184 8.51 -2.93 15.09
C PRO A 184 9.45 -3.53 16.14
N GLY A 185 8.92 -4.50 16.91
CA GLY A 185 9.66 -5.17 17.97
C GLY A 185 9.80 -4.36 19.26
N LYS A 186 9.14 -3.20 19.36
CA LYS A 186 9.09 -2.39 20.59
C LYS A 186 7.64 -2.16 21.02
N VAL A 187 7.44 -1.98 22.33
CA VAL A 187 6.14 -1.54 22.85
C VAL A 187 5.90 -0.11 22.34
N PRO A 188 4.74 0.20 21.78
CA PRO A 188 4.41 1.57 21.40
C PRO A 188 4.49 2.50 22.61
N PHE A 189 4.99 3.72 22.43
CA PHE A 189 5.19 4.65 23.52
C PHE A 189 4.94 6.10 23.13
N LEU A 190 4.66 6.93 24.12
CA LEU A 190 4.62 8.38 24.00
C LEU A 190 6.04 8.92 24.15
N ALA A 191 6.42 9.83 23.27
CA ALA A 191 7.72 10.48 23.27
C ALA A 191 7.60 12.01 23.24
N ALA A 192 8.56 12.68 23.87
CA ALA A 192 8.84 14.07 23.63
C ALA A 192 10.14 14.19 22.84
N ILE A 193 10.11 14.92 21.72
CA ILE A 193 11.29 15.15 20.87
C ILE A 193 11.69 16.61 21.01
N ASN A 194 12.93 16.86 21.39
CA ASN A 194 13.49 18.20 21.51
C ASN A 194 13.85 18.72 20.10
N LEU A 195 13.28 19.87 19.71
CA LEU A 195 13.51 20.45 18.39
C LEU A 195 14.89 21.08 18.20
N ALA A 196 15.63 21.34 19.29
CA ALA A 196 16.96 21.91 19.20
C ALA A 196 18.06 20.90 18.83
N ASN A 197 17.88 19.63 19.27
CA ASN A 197 18.91 18.61 19.12
C ASN A 197 18.39 17.24 18.66
N GLY A 198 17.07 17.08 18.46
CA GLY A 198 16.45 15.83 18.04
C GLY A 198 16.41 14.73 19.11
N ASP A 199 16.75 15.02 20.36
CA ASP A 199 16.72 14.05 21.45
C ASP A 199 15.30 13.55 21.72
N ILE A 200 15.17 12.24 21.88
CA ILE A 200 13.89 11.56 22.08
C ILE A 200 13.82 11.08 23.53
N GLU A 201 12.91 11.66 24.27
CA GLU A 201 12.59 11.29 25.64
C GLU A 201 11.37 10.35 25.64
N HIS A 202 11.53 9.15 26.17
CA HIS A 202 10.44 8.21 26.41
C HIS A 202 9.61 8.66 27.62
N LEU A 203 8.32 8.89 27.44
CA LEU A 203 7.44 9.38 28.50
C LEU A 203 6.64 8.27 29.14
N ALA A 204 5.99 7.43 28.33
CA ALA A 204 5.13 6.35 28.82
C ALA A 204 4.89 5.32 27.73
N ASP A 205 4.75 4.05 28.11
CA ASP A 205 4.29 2.99 27.22
C ASP A 205 2.79 3.15 26.92
N VAL A 206 2.43 2.98 25.66
CA VAL A 206 1.04 2.88 25.25
C VAL A 206 0.65 1.40 25.37
N LYS A 207 0.02 1.05 26.48
CA LYS A 207 -0.54 -0.29 26.67
C LYS A 207 -1.83 -0.39 25.84
N GLY A 208 -1.83 -1.29 24.86
CA GLY A 208 -3.07 -1.65 24.18
C GLY A 208 -4.08 -2.19 25.19
N ALA A 209 -5.36 -1.92 25.00
CA ALA A 209 -6.39 -2.66 25.68
C ALA A 209 -6.22 -4.14 25.31
N ALA A 210 -6.09 -5.01 26.32
CA ALA A 210 -6.01 -6.45 26.16
C ALA A 210 -7.34 -7.00 25.62
#